data_f181e0a1ac2c05fe32bc28ff122b9797
#
_entry.id   f181e0a1ac2c05fe32bc28ff122b9797
#
_cell.length_a   1.000
_cell.length_b   1.000
_cell.length_c   1.000
_cell.angle_alpha   90.00
_cell.angle_beta   90.00
_cell.angle_gamma   90.00
#
_symmetry.space_group_name_H-M   'P 1'
#
loop_
_entity.id
_entity.type
_entity.pdbx_description
1 polymer ?
#
loop_
_entity_poly.entity_id
_entity_poly.type
_entity_poly.pdbx_seq_one_letter_code
_entity_poly.pdbx_strand_id
1 'polypeptide(L)'
;MEKSKKKKIYKKIDAVSFYKSIVDQDRASVVICNLKHEIIYMNPAAVISYAKRGGDKLIGRSLLDCHNPESKDKIQQVVDWFAVDESHNIVYTFHNEKQNKDVYMVALRDEGKLIG
;
A
#
# COMPACT_ATOMS: atom_id res chain seq x y z
N MET A 1 14.45 -4.36 40.92
CA MET A 1 13.12 -3.86 41.24
C MET A 1 12.68 -2.74 40.34
N GLU A 2 13.39 -1.65 40.35
CA GLU A 2 13.15 -0.54 39.42
C GLU A 2 13.14 -0.97 37.95
N LYS A 3 14.11 -1.78 37.52
CA LYS A 3 14.22 -2.29 36.16
C LYS A 3 13.01 -3.13 35.75
N SER A 4 12.46 -3.92 36.66
CA SER A 4 11.28 -4.74 36.37
C SER A 4 10.04 -3.89 36.15
N LYS A 5 9.87 -2.83 36.98
CA LYS A 5 8.77 -1.89 36.83
C LYS A 5 8.87 -1.12 35.51
N LYS A 6 10.08 -0.69 35.14
CA LYS A 6 10.31 -0.01 33.84
C LYS A 6 9.97 -0.90 32.66
N LYS A 7 10.33 -2.20 32.72
CA LYS A 7 9.97 -3.16 31.66
C LYS A 7 8.47 -3.35 31.49
N LYS A 8 7.71 -3.25 32.61
CA LYS A 8 6.24 -3.32 32.55
C LYS A 8 5.62 -2.06 31.99
N ILE A 9 6.24 -0.90 32.22
CA ILE A 9 5.76 0.39 31.74
C ILE A 9 6.06 0.57 30.24
N TYR A 10 7.25 0.15 29.81
CA TYR A 10 7.67 0.29 28.43
C TYR A 10 7.28 -0.94 27.61
N LYS A 11 6.18 -0.82 26.91
CA LYS A 11 5.77 -1.84 25.94
C LYS A 11 6.84 -1.97 24.86
N LYS A 12 7.25 -3.21 24.58
CA LYS A 12 8.14 -3.47 23.45
C LYS A 12 7.39 -3.20 22.15
N ILE A 13 7.84 -2.19 21.41
CA ILE A 13 7.26 -1.80 20.13
C ILE A 13 8.15 -2.34 19.02
N ASP A 14 7.60 -3.15 18.13
CA ASP A 14 8.35 -3.67 16.99
C ASP A 14 8.42 -2.68 15.83
N ALA A 15 9.31 -2.96 14.88
CA ALA A 15 9.55 -2.08 13.74
C ALA A 15 8.31 -1.89 12.86
N VAL A 16 7.40 -2.86 12.82
CA VAL A 16 6.18 -2.78 12.01
C VAL A 16 5.32 -1.60 12.46
N SER A 17 5.21 -1.36 13.78
CA SER A 17 4.45 -0.22 14.30
C SER A 17 5.04 1.11 13.85
N PHE A 18 6.36 1.22 13.78
CA PHE A 18 7.02 2.43 13.27
C PHE A 18 6.72 2.65 11.80
N TYR A 19 6.85 1.62 10.97
CA TYR A 19 6.58 1.72 9.54
C TYR A 19 5.12 2.02 9.26
N LYS A 20 4.21 1.37 9.99
CA LYS A 20 2.77 1.62 9.88
C LYS A 20 2.44 3.07 10.22
N SER A 21 3.06 3.61 11.26
CA SER A 21 2.84 5.01 11.65
C SER A 21 3.25 5.99 10.56
N ILE A 22 4.37 5.73 9.87
CA ILE A 22 4.82 6.57 8.75
C ILE A 22 3.77 6.54 7.63
N VAL A 23 3.31 5.37 7.26
CA VAL A 23 2.31 5.20 6.19
C VAL A 23 0.98 5.84 6.57
N ASP A 24 0.54 5.68 7.82
CA ASP A 24 -0.74 6.21 8.30
C ASP A 24 -0.76 7.73 8.36
N GLN A 25 0.37 8.36 8.58
CA GLN A 25 0.48 9.82 8.64
C GLN A 25 0.70 10.46 7.26
N ASP A 26 0.97 9.69 6.25
CA ASP A 26 1.13 10.22 4.89
C ASP A 26 -0.21 10.81 4.42
N ARG A 27 -0.16 12.01 3.89
CA ARG A 27 -1.33 12.68 3.32
C ARG A 27 -1.74 12.10 1.99
N ALA A 28 -0.81 11.44 1.30
CA ALA A 28 -1.11 10.72 0.07
C ALA A 28 -1.87 9.44 0.39
N SER A 29 -2.79 9.07 -0.49
CA SER A 29 -3.49 7.79 -0.40
C SER A 29 -2.52 6.66 -0.70
N VAL A 30 -2.38 5.72 0.24
CA VAL A 30 -1.55 4.52 0.08
C VAL A 30 -2.44 3.30 0.17
N VAL A 31 -2.44 2.51 -0.90
CA VAL A 31 -3.15 1.22 -0.98
C VAL A 31 -2.11 0.15 -1.24
N ILE A 32 -2.08 -0.87 -0.40
CA ILE A 32 -1.12 -1.97 -0.51
C ILE A 32 -1.86 -3.23 -0.94
N CYS A 33 -1.34 -3.89 -1.98
CA CYS A 33 -1.91 -5.12 -2.51
C CYS A 33 -0.86 -6.24 -2.53
N ASN A 34 -1.31 -7.48 -2.40
CA ASN A 34 -0.47 -8.65 -2.63
C ASN A 34 -0.38 -8.95 -4.14
N LEU A 35 0.34 -10.01 -4.52
CA LEU A 35 0.51 -10.39 -5.92
C LEU A 35 -0.77 -10.93 -6.57
N LYS A 36 -1.79 -11.24 -5.80
CA LYS A 36 -3.12 -11.60 -6.29
C LYS A 36 -4.01 -10.38 -6.49
N HIS A 37 -3.45 -9.19 -6.33
CA HIS A 37 -4.16 -7.90 -6.40
C HIS A 37 -5.21 -7.71 -5.29
N GLU A 38 -5.13 -8.49 -4.22
CA GLU A 38 -5.98 -8.28 -3.05
C GLU A 38 -5.46 -7.11 -2.23
N ILE A 39 -6.35 -6.20 -1.85
CA ILE A 39 -6.01 -5.06 -1.01
C ILE A 39 -5.79 -5.58 0.41
N ILE A 40 -4.58 -5.41 0.93
CA ILE A 40 -4.22 -5.86 2.28
C ILE A 40 -4.16 -4.71 3.29
N TYR A 41 -4.01 -3.49 2.81
CA TYR A 41 -3.96 -2.32 3.68
C TYR A 41 -4.32 -1.05 2.93
N MET A 42 -4.95 -0.12 3.64
CA MET A 42 -5.23 1.25 3.18
C MET A 42 -4.90 2.19 4.33
N ASN A 43 -4.11 3.23 4.06
CA ASN A 43 -3.90 4.23 5.09
C ASN A 43 -5.15 5.12 5.27
N PRO A 44 -5.25 5.91 6.34
CA PRO A 44 -6.42 6.77 6.57
C PRO A 44 -6.74 7.70 5.39
N ALA A 45 -5.74 8.26 4.73
CA ALA A 45 -5.95 9.10 3.54
C ALA A 45 -6.63 8.32 2.41
N ALA A 46 -6.24 7.06 2.20
CA ALA A 46 -6.86 6.20 1.18
C ALA A 46 -8.31 5.86 1.54
N VAL A 47 -8.58 5.56 2.81
CA VAL A 47 -9.96 5.27 3.26
C VAL A 47 -10.88 6.45 2.96
N ILE A 48 -10.41 7.66 3.20
CA ILE A 48 -11.17 8.89 2.89
C ILE A 48 -11.34 9.06 1.38
N SER A 49 -10.28 8.90 0.60
CA SER A 49 -10.31 9.05 -0.86
C SER A 49 -11.29 8.08 -1.52
N TYR A 50 -11.40 6.88 -1.00
CA TYR A 50 -12.26 5.82 -1.55
C TYR A 50 -13.57 5.64 -0.78
N ALA A 51 -13.97 6.60 0.05
CA ALA A 51 -15.17 6.50 0.90
C ALA A 51 -16.44 6.17 0.09
N LYS A 52 -16.59 6.76 -1.09
CA LYS A 52 -17.74 6.52 -1.97
C LYS A 52 -17.79 5.09 -2.53
N ARG A 53 -16.67 4.39 -2.54
CA ARG A 53 -16.56 3.02 -3.07
C ARG A 53 -16.54 1.96 -1.98
N GLY A 54 -16.61 2.36 -0.72
CA GLY A 54 -16.64 1.47 0.42
C GLY A 54 -15.58 1.74 1.48
N GLY A 55 -14.59 2.61 1.21
CA GLY A 55 -13.54 2.94 2.17
C GLY A 55 -12.80 1.70 2.65
N ASP A 56 -12.69 1.52 3.97
CA ASP A 56 -11.97 0.38 4.57
C ASP A 56 -12.60 -0.99 4.28
N LYS A 57 -13.85 -1.02 3.83
CA LYS A 57 -14.50 -2.27 3.39
C LYS A 57 -13.88 -2.85 2.13
N LEU A 58 -13.08 -2.07 1.42
CA LEU A 58 -12.34 -2.53 0.25
C LEU A 58 -11.20 -3.46 0.62
N ILE A 59 -10.71 -3.43 1.87
CA ILE A 59 -9.64 -4.32 2.34
C ILE A 59 -10.13 -5.77 2.21
N GLY A 60 -9.31 -6.62 1.59
CA GLY A 60 -9.65 -8.00 1.27
C GLY A 60 -10.25 -8.19 -0.10
N ARG A 61 -10.65 -7.13 -0.78
CA ARG A 61 -11.19 -7.19 -2.14
C ARG A 61 -10.09 -7.05 -3.18
N SER A 62 -10.36 -7.49 -4.40
CA SER A 62 -9.44 -7.29 -5.51
C SER A 62 -9.41 -5.83 -5.95
N LEU A 63 -8.22 -5.27 -6.04
CA LEU A 63 -8.01 -3.94 -6.60
C LEU A 63 -8.56 -3.86 -8.03
N LEU A 64 -8.51 -4.96 -8.78
CA LEU A 64 -8.96 -5.01 -10.18
C LEU A 64 -10.47 -4.82 -10.33
N ASP A 65 -11.26 -5.15 -9.30
CA ASP A 65 -12.71 -4.99 -9.34
C ASP A 65 -13.16 -3.53 -9.46
N CYS A 66 -12.30 -2.60 -9.07
CA CYS A 66 -12.58 -1.16 -9.11
C CYS A 66 -12.09 -0.49 -10.40
N HIS A 67 -11.58 -1.26 -11.36
CA HIS A 67 -10.93 -0.74 -12.56
C HIS A 67 -11.60 -1.27 -13.82
N ASN A 68 -11.59 -0.45 -14.88
CA ASN A 68 -12.03 -0.89 -16.21
C ASN A 68 -10.98 -1.86 -16.81
N PRO A 69 -11.33 -2.59 -17.91
CA PRO A 69 -10.41 -3.56 -18.51
C PRO A 69 -9.06 -2.98 -18.91
N GLU A 70 -9.03 -1.77 -19.43
CA GLU A 70 -7.78 -1.10 -19.83
C GLU A 70 -6.88 -0.84 -18.63
N SER A 71 -7.44 -0.35 -17.53
CA SER A 71 -6.70 -0.12 -16.30
C SER A 71 -6.22 -1.42 -15.65
N LYS A 72 -7.03 -2.48 -15.71
CA LYS A 72 -6.63 -3.82 -15.23
C LYS A 72 -5.39 -4.32 -15.96
N ASP A 73 -5.39 -4.21 -17.28
CA ASP A 73 -4.25 -4.64 -18.10
C ASP A 73 -3.00 -3.85 -17.79
N LYS A 74 -3.12 -2.55 -17.61
CA LYS A 74 -2.00 -1.68 -17.26
C LYS A 74 -1.41 -2.06 -15.89
N ILE A 75 -2.25 -2.31 -14.90
CA ILE A 75 -1.80 -2.73 -13.58
C ILE A 75 -1.01 -4.05 -13.68
N GLN A 76 -1.53 -5.02 -14.42
CA GLN A 76 -0.85 -6.30 -14.59
C GLN A 76 0.48 -6.14 -15.33
N GLN A 77 0.53 -5.31 -16.37
CA GLN A 77 1.77 -5.04 -17.08
C GLN A 77 2.85 -4.44 -16.17
N VAL A 78 2.47 -3.53 -15.29
CA VAL A 78 3.41 -2.90 -14.35
C VAL A 78 3.93 -3.94 -13.35
N VAL A 79 3.05 -4.78 -12.81
CA VAL A 79 3.46 -5.85 -11.87
C VAL A 79 4.39 -6.83 -12.56
N ASP A 80 4.10 -7.22 -13.80
CA ASP A 80 4.95 -8.10 -14.59
C ASP A 80 6.33 -7.47 -14.83
N TRP A 81 6.38 -6.18 -15.09
CA TRP A 81 7.64 -5.45 -15.26
C TRP A 81 8.45 -5.41 -13.96
N PHE A 82 7.80 -5.24 -12.81
CA PHE A 82 8.46 -5.33 -11.52
C PHE A 82 9.08 -6.72 -11.29
N ALA A 83 8.42 -7.77 -11.76
CA ALA A 83 8.87 -9.14 -11.57
C ALA A 83 10.10 -9.50 -12.40
N VAL A 84 10.37 -8.77 -13.48
CA VAL A 84 11.48 -9.05 -14.40
C VAL A 84 12.83 -8.71 -13.79
N ASP A 85 12.94 -7.65 -12.99
CA ASP A 85 14.21 -7.17 -12.46
C ASP A 85 14.03 -6.48 -11.12
N GLU A 86 14.92 -6.75 -10.18
CA GLU A 86 14.88 -6.16 -8.84
C GLU A 86 15.09 -4.63 -8.84
N SER A 87 15.63 -4.08 -9.91
CA SER A 87 15.79 -2.62 -10.06
C SER A 87 14.52 -1.92 -10.53
N HIS A 88 13.51 -2.68 -10.96
CA HIS A 88 12.22 -2.14 -11.39
C HIS A 88 11.33 -1.92 -10.17
N ASN A 89 11.30 -0.72 -9.62
CA ASN A 89 10.67 -0.48 -8.32
C ASN A 89 9.59 0.59 -8.28
N ILE A 90 9.52 1.48 -9.27
CA ILE A 90 8.53 2.55 -9.24
C ILE A 90 8.12 2.95 -10.66
N VAL A 91 6.83 3.15 -10.86
CA VAL A 91 6.26 3.61 -12.13
C VAL A 91 5.27 4.74 -11.86
N TYR A 92 5.44 5.86 -12.56
CA TYR A 92 4.41 6.88 -12.65
C TYR A 92 3.30 6.38 -13.58
N THR A 93 2.06 6.34 -13.10
CA THR A 93 0.95 5.80 -13.87
C THR A 93 0.10 6.86 -14.55
N PHE A 94 -0.38 7.84 -13.80
CA PHE A 94 -1.18 8.93 -14.37
C PHE A 94 -1.39 10.06 -13.37
N HIS A 95 -1.86 11.19 -13.88
CA HIS A 95 -2.32 12.31 -13.07
C HIS A 95 -3.84 12.25 -12.92
N ASN A 96 -4.33 12.23 -11.68
CA ASN A 96 -5.75 12.30 -11.40
C ASN A 96 -6.20 13.75 -11.38
N GLU A 97 -6.87 14.20 -12.44
CA GLU A 97 -7.33 15.58 -12.59
C GLU A 97 -8.30 16.01 -11.49
N LYS A 98 -9.24 15.14 -11.13
CA LYS A 98 -10.28 15.47 -10.14
C LYS A 98 -9.70 15.75 -8.78
N GLN A 99 -8.66 15.04 -8.39
CA GLN A 99 -8.03 15.16 -7.08
C GLN A 99 -6.70 15.93 -7.14
N ASN A 100 -6.27 16.31 -8.35
CA ASN A 100 -4.98 16.95 -8.60
C ASN A 100 -3.83 16.19 -7.92
N LYS A 101 -3.72 14.92 -8.23
CA LYS A 101 -2.73 14.00 -7.65
C LYS A 101 -2.03 13.19 -8.71
N ASP A 102 -0.74 12.99 -8.54
CA ASP A 102 0.02 12.02 -9.30
C ASP A 102 -0.11 10.64 -8.66
N VAL A 103 -0.28 9.62 -9.48
CA VAL A 103 -0.43 8.24 -9.02
C VAL A 103 0.77 7.43 -9.47
N TYR A 104 1.34 6.69 -8.53
CA TYR A 104 2.49 5.83 -8.74
C TYR A 104 2.16 4.41 -8.33
N MET A 105 2.83 3.45 -8.97
CA MET A 105 2.89 2.08 -8.47
C MET A 105 4.30 1.81 -7.99
N VAL A 106 4.41 1.17 -6.84
CA VAL A 106 5.69 0.88 -6.19
C VAL A 106 5.77 -0.62 -5.91
N ALA A 107 6.87 -1.25 -6.33
CA ALA A 107 7.13 -2.65 -6.03
C ALA A 107 7.47 -2.81 -4.54
N LEU A 108 6.86 -3.79 -3.90
CA LEU A 108 7.18 -4.16 -2.53
C LEU A 108 7.94 -5.48 -2.55
N ARG A 109 9.05 -5.53 -1.81
CA ARG A 109 9.95 -6.69 -1.85
C ARG A 109 10.31 -7.14 -0.45
N ASP A 110 10.53 -8.44 -0.32
CA ASP A 110 11.10 -9.07 0.85
C ASP A 110 12.37 -9.80 0.41
N GLU A 111 13.52 -9.33 0.90
CA GLU A 111 14.84 -9.85 0.50
C GLU A 111 15.02 -9.93 -1.02
N GLY A 112 14.59 -8.87 -1.71
CA GLY A 112 14.67 -8.75 -3.18
C GLY A 112 13.52 -9.41 -3.93
N LYS A 113 12.76 -10.26 -3.30
CA LYS A 113 11.64 -10.96 -3.93
C LYS A 113 10.39 -10.08 -3.93
N LEU A 114 9.73 -9.96 -5.09
CA LEU A 114 8.48 -9.22 -5.21
C LEU A 114 7.37 -9.90 -4.39
N ILE A 115 6.70 -9.11 -3.54
CA ILE A 115 5.58 -9.59 -2.71
C ILE A 115 4.28 -8.85 -2.96
N GLY A 116 4.36 -7.73 -3.65
CA GLY A 116 3.16 -6.93 -3.91
C GLY A 116 3.49 -5.61 -4.53
#